data_85b0a130438c5e2c0079aef6bf52cfef
#
_entry.id   85b0a130438c5e2c0079aef6bf52cfef
#
_cell.length_a   1.000
_cell.length_b   1.000
_cell.length_c   1.000
_cell.angle_alpha   90.00
_cell.angle_beta   90.00
_cell.angle_gamma   90.00
#
_symmetry.space_group_name_H-M   'P 1'
#
loop_
_entity.id
_entity.type
_entity.pdbx_description
1 polymer ?
#
loop_
_entity_poly.entity_id
_entity_poly.type
_entity_poly.pdbx_seq_one_letter_code
_entity_poly.pdbx_strand_id
1 'polypeptide(L)'
;MGEKIMDGFPSREEALADFFAAWEPARSVEYVALDDAVGRVLACDLASTNTLPVVRASSFDGIAVKSAAFANGMPDTSSWKPGVDYVRADTGDDFPDAFDAVVMIEKAVVREDGSVTFDDDVTVEPGSGVRPAGSTLRAGEPLMSAGSIIRPTDLAALAMGGAT
;
A
#
# COMPACT_ATOMS: atom_id res chain seq x y z
N MET A 1 57.58 -11.80 11.76
CA MET A 1 57.49 -11.62 13.22
C MET A 1 56.33 -12.49 13.64
N GLY A 2 56.63 -13.74 14.08
CA GLY A 2 55.59 -14.74 14.36
C GLY A 2 54.80 -14.35 15.60
N GLU A 3 53.51 -14.39 15.48
CA GLU A 3 52.56 -14.24 16.58
C GLU A 3 52.78 -15.40 17.57
N LYS A 4 53.11 -15.10 18.80
CA LYS A 4 53.28 -16.05 19.86
C LYS A 4 51.88 -16.50 20.29
N ILE A 5 51.39 -17.62 19.74
CA ILE A 5 50.18 -18.28 20.22
C ILE A 5 50.47 -18.71 21.66
N MET A 6 49.71 -18.18 22.61
CA MET A 6 49.76 -18.60 24.00
C MET A 6 49.10 -19.98 24.09
N ASP A 7 49.92 -21.05 24.21
CA ASP A 7 49.42 -22.40 24.37
C ASP A 7 48.48 -22.49 25.58
N GLY A 8 47.27 -22.98 25.38
CA GLY A 8 46.28 -23.22 26.43
C GLY A 8 45.14 -22.17 26.53
N PHE A 9 45.13 -21.15 25.69
CA PHE A 9 43.99 -20.20 25.60
C PHE A 9 43.17 -20.45 24.34
N PRO A 10 41.84 -20.39 24.42
CA PRO A 10 40.97 -20.51 23.24
C PRO A 10 41.26 -19.39 22.23
N SER A 11 41.07 -19.68 20.96
CA SER A 11 41.02 -18.64 19.94
C SER A 11 39.89 -17.64 20.25
N ARG A 12 39.92 -16.46 19.63
CA ARG A 12 38.83 -15.47 19.78
C ARG A 12 37.49 -16.06 19.39
N GLU A 13 37.44 -16.83 18.31
CA GLU A 13 36.26 -17.48 17.78
C GLU A 13 35.71 -18.52 18.76
N GLU A 14 36.56 -19.34 19.37
CA GLU A 14 36.19 -20.32 20.38
C GLU A 14 35.67 -19.62 21.65
N ALA A 15 36.37 -18.62 22.14
CA ALA A 15 35.96 -17.88 23.33
C ALA A 15 34.60 -17.17 23.15
N LEU A 16 34.35 -16.62 21.96
CA LEU A 16 33.04 -16.00 21.64
C LEU A 16 31.95 -17.07 21.52
N ALA A 17 32.24 -18.21 20.91
CA ALA A 17 31.27 -19.31 20.81
C ALA A 17 30.90 -19.85 22.20
N ASP A 18 31.89 -20.08 23.07
CA ASP A 18 31.66 -20.51 24.45
C ASP A 18 30.88 -19.48 25.26
N PHE A 19 31.21 -18.18 25.09
CA PHE A 19 30.48 -17.11 25.75
C PHE A 19 29.01 -17.07 25.32
N PHE A 20 28.72 -17.09 24.01
CA PHE A 20 27.34 -17.07 23.51
C PHE A 20 26.60 -18.38 23.79
N ALA A 21 27.27 -19.54 23.90
CA ALA A 21 26.64 -20.77 24.30
C ALA A 21 26.23 -20.77 25.78
N ALA A 22 26.97 -20.05 26.62
CA ALA A 22 26.71 -19.96 28.06
C ALA A 22 25.85 -18.78 28.43
N TRP A 23 25.63 -17.79 27.51
CA TRP A 23 24.90 -16.57 27.79
C TRP A 23 23.42 -16.70 27.38
N GLU A 24 22.57 -16.79 28.37
CA GLU A 24 21.11 -16.70 28.20
C GLU A 24 20.63 -15.31 28.60
N PRO A 25 20.46 -14.38 27.65
CA PRO A 25 19.95 -13.06 27.98
C PRO A 25 18.53 -13.16 28.52
N ALA A 26 18.25 -12.51 29.65
CA ALA A 26 16.90 -12.35 30.10
C ALA A 26 16.13 -11.48 29.09
N ARG A 27 15.11 -12.07 28.46
CA ARG A 27 14.23 -11.36 27.51
C ARG A 27 12.89 -11.15 28.20
N SER A 28 12.40 -9.92 28.18
CA SER A 28 11.05 -9.58 28.58
C SER A 28 10.31 -9.01 27.36
N VAL A 29 9.04 -9.36 27.23
CA VAL A 29 8.15 -8.79 26.22
C VAL A 29 7.30 -7.74 26.91
N GLU A 30 7.15 -6.60 26.26
CA GLU A 30 6.30 -5.50 26.69
C GLU A 30 5.39 -5.06 25.54
N TYR A 31 4.27 -4.46 25.88
CA TYR A 31 3.40 -3.77 24.91
C TYR A 31 3.66 -2.28 25.02
N VAL A 32 3.96 -1.65 23.91
CA VAL A 32 4.23 -0.22 23.82
C VAL A 32 3.36 0.40 22.73
N ALA A 33 3.03 1.67 22.88
CA ALA A 33 2.38 2.43 21.83
C ALA A 33 3.29 2.49 20.59
N LEU A 34 2.70 2.62 19.40
CA LEU A 34 3.45 2.67 18.15
C LEU A 34 4.50 3.80 18.14
N ASP A 35 4.17 4.96 18.73
CA ASP A 35 5.07 6.11 18.81
C ASP A 35 6.35 5.82 19.65
N ASP A 36 6.25 4.89 20.59
CA ASP A 36 7.34 4.48 21.47
C ASP A 36 8.07 3.22 20.98
N ALA A 37 7.64 2.67 19.81
CA ALA A 37 8.14 1.39 19.31
C ALA A 37 9.51 1.50 18.61
N VAL A 38 9.95 2.69 18.22
CA VAL A 38 11.22 2.86 17.49
C VAL A 38 12.41 2.37 18.31
N GLY A 39 13.26 1.55 17.67
CA GLY A 39 14.45 0.95 18.30
C GLY A 39 14.13 -0.32 19.12
N ARG A 40 12.87 -0.69 19.28
CA ARG A 40 12.46 -1.96 19.89
C ARG A 40 12.61 -3.11 18.90
N VAL A 41 12.73 -4.31 19.43
CA VAL A 41 12.76 -5.55 18.65
C VAL A 41 11.39 -6.20 18.71
N LEU A 42 10.81 -6.48 17.56
CA LEU A 42 9.50 -7.11 17.45
C LEU A 42 9.53 -8.54 18.04
N ALA A 43 8.66 -8.82 18.99
CA ALA A 43 8.65 -10.10 19.70
C ALA A 43 7.98 -11.25 18.92
N CYS A 44 7.06 -10.92 18.01
CA CYS A 44 6.35 -11.88 17.18
C CYS A 44 6.14 -11.31 15.77
N ASP A 45 5.80 -12.18 14.81
CA ASP A 45 5.43 -11.73 13.48
C ASP A 45 4.20 -10.83 13.54
N LEU A 46 4.22 -9.75 12.79
CA LEU A 46 3.10 -8.82 12.66
C LEU A 46 2.51 -8.89 11.26
N ALA A 47 1.20 -9.09 11.21
CA ALA A 47 0.42 -9.03 9.99
C ALA A 47 -0.58 -7.87 10.04
N SER A 48 -0.96 -7.36 8.88
CA SER A 48 -1.96 -6.32 8.78
C SER A 48 -3.32 -6.80 9.29
N THR A 49 -4.00 -5.94 10.03
CA THR A 49 -5.42 -6.09 10.37
C THR A 49 -6.31 -5.32 9.41
N ASN A 50 -5.72 -4.44 8.59
CA ASN A 50 -6.42 -3.55 7.67
C ASN A 50 -6.33 -4.02 6.22
N THR A 51 -7.35 -3.66 5.44
CA THR A 51 -7.35 -3.75 3.98
C THR A 51 -7.43 -2.34 3.42
N LEU A 52 -6.48 -1.95 2.56
CA LEU A 52 -6.38 -0.61 1.99
C LEU A 52 -6.13 -0.62 0.47
N PRO A 53 -6.84 0.21 -0.31
CA PRO A 53 -8.01 0.96 0.10
C PRO A 53 -9.15 0.02 0.51
N VAL A 54 -10.06 0.50 1.36
CA VAL A 54 -11.20 -0.30 1.87
C VAL A 54 -12.17 -0.65 0.75
N VAL A 55 -12.39 0.29 -0.16
CA VAL A 55 -13.19 0.16 -1.38
C VAL A 55 -12.32 0.41 -2.60
N ARG A 56 -12.80 0.08 -3.79
CA ARG A 56 -12.12 0.52 -5.02
C ARG A 56 -12.09 2.06 -5.08
N ALA A 57 -11.11 2.62 -5.72
CA ALA A 57 -10.92 4.06 -5.78
C ALA A 57 -10.38 4.51 -7.13
N SER A 58 -10.59 5.78 -7.48
CA SER A 58 -9.93 6.38 -8.63
C SER A 58 -8.42 6.45 -8.42
N SER A 59 -7.66 6.11 -9.45
CA SER A 59 -6.19 6.20 -9.43
C SER A 59 -5.68 7.62 -9.68
N PHE A 60 -6.52 8.50 -10.23
CA PHE A 60 -6.20 9.88 -10.58
C PHE A 60 -7.50 10.73 -10.61
N ASP A 61 -7.35 12.04 -10.69
CA ASP A 61 -8.48 12.94 -10.89
C ASP A 61 -9.07 12.72 -12.28
N GLY A 62 -10.38 12.51 -12.36
CA GLY A 62 -10.97 12.12 -13.62
C GLY A 62 -12.49 12.05 -13.66
N ILE A 63 -12.95 11.42 -14.71
CA ILE A 63 -14.35 11.19 -15.00
C ILE A 63 -14.60 9.68 -15.01
N ALA A 64 -15.35 9.18 -14.04
CA ALA A 64 -15.77 7.79 -14.01
C ALA A 64 -16.87 7.55 -15.03
N VAL A 65 -16.70 6.52 -15.85
CA VAL A 65 -17.53 6.16 -16.99
C VAL A 65 -17.84 4.68 -17.01
N LYS A 66 -18.79 4.29 -17.85
CA LYS A 66 -19.05 2.88 -18.19
C LYS A 66 -18.17 2.47 -19.36
N SER A 67 -17.22 1.58 -19.16
CA SER A 67 -16.31 1.12 -20.23
C SER A 67 -17.07 0.57 -21.44
N ALA A 68 -18.23 -0.05 -21.21
CA ALA A 68 -19.08 -0.57 -22.26
C ALA A 68 -19.50 0.50 -23.29
N ALA A 69 -19.57 1.78 -22.91
CA ALA A 69 -19.89 2.87 -23.84
C ALA A 69 -18.78 3.08 -24.89
N PHE A 70 -17.54 2.66 -24.58
CA PHE A 70 -16.38 2.81 -25.44
C PHE A 70 -16.06 1.54 -26.27
N ALA A 71 -16.85 0.48 -26.13
CA ALA A 71 -16.58 -0.82 -26.77
C ALA A 71 -16.49 -0.75 -28.30
N ASN A 72 -17.14 0.22 -28.93
CA ASN A 72 -17.13 0.43 -30.38
C ASN A 72 -16.34 1.70 -30.81
N GLY A 73 -15.44 2.16 -29.96
CA GLY A 73 -14.69 3.41 -30.15
C GLY A 73 -15.27 4.56 -29.35
N MET A 74 -14.89 5.80 -29.69
CA MET A 74 -15.34 7.00 -28.98
C MET A 74 -16.86 7.14 -29.05
N PRO A 75 -17.57 7.23 -27.90
CA PRO A 75 -19.02 7.37 -27.90
C PRO A 75 -19.44 8.81 -28.26
N ASP A 76 -20.64 8.95 -28.79
CA ASP A 76 -21.32 10.27 -28.86
C ASP A 76 -21.81 10.65 -27.47
N THR A 77 -21.15 11.62 -26.86
CA THR A 77 -21.43 12.11 -25.51
C THR A 77 -22.38 13.30 -25.47
N SER A 78 -22.93 13.73 -26.61
CA SER A 78 -23.78 14.93 -26.72
C SER A 78 -25.05 14.88 -25.86
N SER A 79 -25.54 13.69 -25.53
CA SER A 79 -26.70 13.45 -24.69
C SER A 79 -26.37 13.02 -23.26
N TRP A 80 -25.07 12.89 -22.90
CA TRP A 80 -24.64 12.40 -21.60
C TRP A 80 -25.01 13.36 -20.48
N LYS A 81 -25.37 12.80 -19.34
CA LYS A 81 -25.79 13.53 -18.14
C LYS A 81 -24.94 13.15 -16.94
N PRO A 82 -24.48 14.15 -16.16
CA PRO A 82 -23.79 13.88 -14.90
C PRO A 82 -24.68 13.07 -13.95
N GLY A 83 -24.07 12.11 -13.24
CA GLY A 83 -24.74 11.18 -12.33
C GLY A 83 -25.43 9.98 -13.01
N VAL A 84 -25.58 9.98 -14.34
CA VAL A 84 -26.22 8.92 -15.12
C VAL A 84 -25.25 8.22 -16.05
N ASP A 85 -24.54 8.99 -16.85
CA ASP A 85 -23.60 8.48 -17.87
C ASP A 85 -22.15 8.63 -17.43
N TYR A 86 -21.87 9.57 -16.56
CA TYR A 86 -20.57 9.79 -15.94
C TYR A 86 -20.70 10.46 -14.57
N VAL A 87 -19.63 10.38 -13.74
CA VAL A 87 -19.45 11.14 -12.51
C VAL A 87 -18.01 11.64 -12.39
N ARG A 88 -17.81 12.74 -11.67
CA ARG A 88 -16.49 13.16 -11.24
C ARG A 88 -15.95 12.17 -10.19
N ALA A 89 -14.69 11.78 -10.30
CA ALA A 89 -14.00 10.97 -9.31
C ALA A 89 -12.56 11.46 -9.23
N ASP A 90 -12.19 12.05 -8.09
CA ASP A 90 -10.83 12.51 -7.86
C ASP A 90 -9.98 11.39 -7.24
N THR A 91 -8.67 11.57 -7.20
CA THR A 91 -7.72 10.56 -6.72
C THR A 91 -8.10 10.07 -5.32
N GLY A 92 -8.34 8.78 -5.19
CA GLY A 92 -8.73 8.14 -3.93
C GLY A 92 -10.22 8.09 -3.68
N ASP A 93 -11.04 8.79 -4.49
CA ASP A 93 -12.49 8.74 -4.35
C ASP A 93 -13.05 7.38 -4.77
N ASP A 94 -14.03 6.92 -4.00
CA ASP A 94 -14.96 5.90 -4.43
C ASP A 94 -16.02 6.52 -5.39
N PHE A 95 -16.61 5.71 -6.23
CA PHE A 95 -17.65 6.12 -7.16
C PHE A 95 -18.67 5.00 -7.36
N PRO A 96 -19.91 5.33 -7.83
CA PRO A 96 -20.98 4.34 -7.93
C PRO A 96 -20.61 3.12 -8.78
N ASP A 97 -21.06 1.94 -8.36
CA ASP A 97 -20.78 0.65 -9.02
C ASP A 97 -21.21 0.54 -10.48
N ALA A 98 -22.09 1.43 -10.91
CA ALA A 98 -22.53 1.53 -12.31
C ALA A 98 -21.40 1.94 -13.26
N PHE A 99 -20.32 2.54 -12.74
CA PHE A 99 -19.15 2.98 -13.50
C PHE A 99 -17.99 2.03 -13.16
N ASP A 100 -17.21 1.65 -14.14
CA ASP A 100 -16.16 0.64 -14.01
C ASP A 100 -14.80 1.09 -14.54
N ALA A 101 -14.70 2.32 -15.03
CA ALA A 101 -13.44 2.90 -15.52
C ALA A 101 -13.40 4.40 -15.23
N VAL A 102 -12.18 4.97 -15.16
CA VAL A 102 -11.95 6.40 -15.00
C VAL A 102 -11.07 6.92 -16.14
N VAL A 103 -11.50 7.99 -16.79
CA VAL A 103 -10.73 8.76 -17.76
C VAL A 103 -10.09 9.94 -17.03
N MET A 104 -8.78 10.16 -17.23
CA MET A 104 -8.05 11.28 -16.63
C MET A 104 -8.70 12.62 -16.97
N ILE A 105 -8.71 13.54 -16.03
CA ILE A 105 -9.34 14.86 -16.22
C ILE A 105 -8.66 15.67 -17.34
N GLU A 106 -7.37 15.46 -17.56
CA GLU A 106 -6.60 16.09 -18.63
C GLU A 106 -7.04 15.65 -20.04
N LYS A 107 -7.76 14.51 -20.11
CA LYS A 107 -8.30 13.94 -21.35
C LYS A 107 -9.79 14.17 -21.51
N ALA A 108 -10.41 15.00 -20.64
CA ALA A 108 -11.83 15.26 -20.62
C ALA A 108 -12.10 16.75 -20.50
N VAL A 109 -13.12 17.22 -21.17
CA VAL A 109 -13.63 18.57 -21.01
C VAL A 109 -15.07 18.50 -20.53
N VAL A 110 -15.30 18.89 -19.28
CA VAL A 110 -16.64 19.02 -18.69
C VAL A 110 -17.05 20.50 -18.77
N ARG A 111 -18.21 20.79 -19.35
CA ARG A 111 -18.75 22.16 -19.51
C ARG A 111 -19.77 22.49 -18.41
N GLU A 112 -20.08 23.76 -18.26
CA GLU A 112 -21.02 24.25 -17.27
C GLU A 112 -22.43 23.67 -17.46
N ASP A 113 -22.80 23.33 -18.68
CA ASP A 113 -24.10 22.70 -19.01
C ASP A 113 -24.15 21.21 -18.66
N GLY A 114 -23.05 20.65 -18.15
CA GLY A 114 -22.93 19.25 -17.83
C GLY A 114 -22.59 18.36 -19.02
N SER A 115 -22.31 18.92 -20.20
CA SER A 115 -21.79 18.13 -21.30
C SER A 115 -20.33 17.73 -21.07
N VAL A 116 -19.92 16.54 -21.52
CA VAL A 116 -18.56 16.04 -21.45
C VAL A 116 -18.09 15.61 -22.83
N THR A 117 -16.81 15.90 -23.12
CA THR A 117 -16.14 15.38 -24.31
C THR A 117 -14.77 14.83 -23.90
N PHE A 118 -14.28 13.87 -24.64
CA PHE A 118 -12.98 13.26 -24.41
C PHE A 118 -12.06 13.49 -25.61
N ASP A 119 -10.75 13.45 -25.39
CA ASP A 119 -9.77 13.49 -26.47
C ASP A 119 -9.91 12.25 -27.37
N ASP A 120 -9.63 12.41 -28.67
CA ASP A 120 -9.79 11.36 -29.67
C ASP A 120 -8.92 10.11 -29.44
N ASP A 121 -7.85 10.24 -28.66
CA ASP A 121 -6.91 9.17 -28.32
C ASP A 121 -7.31 8.38 -27.06
N VAL A 122 -8.41 8.73 -26.42
CA VAL A 122 -8.90 8.04 -25.22
C VAL A 122 -9.41 6.65 -25.59
N THR A 123 -8.83 5.65 -24.91
CA THR A 123 -9.31 4.27 -24.94
C THR A 123 -9.68 3.86 -23.51
N VAL A 124 -10.80 3.19 -23.37
CA VAL A 124 -11.33 2.79 -22.06
C VAL A 124 -11.64 1.31 -22.05
N GLU A 125 -10.98 0.59 -21.16
CA GLU A 125 -11.24 -0.82 -20.88
C GLU A 125 -11.85 -0.96 -19.48
N PRO A 126 -12.54 -2.08 -19.18
CA PRO A 126 -13.01 -2.35 -17.82
C PRO A 126 -11.86 -2.28 -16.80
N GLY A 127 -12.03 -1.48 -15.75
CA GLY A 127 -11.02 -1.27 -14.72
C GLY A 127 -9.94 -0.24 -15.05
N SER A 128 -9.96 0.39 -16.23
CA SER A 128 -9.03 1.49 -16.55
C SER A 128 -9.12 2.59 -15.50
N GLY A 129 -7.98 3.02 -14.95
CA GLY A 129 -7.91 4.09 -13.96
C GLY A 129 -8.52 3.75 -12.59
N VAL A 130 -8.88 2.52 -12.33
CA VAL A 130 -9.48 2.07 -11.07
C VAL A 130 -8.44 1.30 -10.25
N ARG A 131 -8.24 1.72 -9.01
CA ARG A 131 -7.45 0.99 -8.02
C ARG A 131 -8.37 0.06 -7.23
N PRO A 132 -8.15 -1.27 -7.30
CA PRO A 132 -8.98 -2.22 -6.58
C PRO A 132 -8.88 -2.09 -5.06
N ALA A 133 -9.94 -2.46 -4.34
CA ALA A 133 -9.88 -2.65 -2.90
C ALA A 133 -8.74 -3.61 -2.52
N GLY A 134 -7.99 -3.31 -1.45
CA GLY A 134 -6.88 -4.12 -0.98
C GLY A 134 -5.66 -4.15 -1.91
N SER A 135 -5.54 -3.23 -2.86
CA SER A 135 -4.40 -3.19 -3.77
C SER A 135 -3.11 -2.66 -3.13
N THR A 136 -3.22 -1.97 -2.01
CA THR A 136 -2.06 -1.46 -1.25
C THR A 136 -1.68 -2.41 -0.12
N LEU A 137 -2.68 -2.95 0.58
CA LEU A 137 -2.48 -3.79 1.76
C LEU A 137 -3.75 -4.61 1.98
N ARG A 138 -3.60 -5.86 2.43
CA ARG A 138 -4.72 -6.73 2.80
C ARG A 138 -4.57 -7.24 4.23
N ALA A 139 -5.70 -7.38 4.90
CA ALA A 139 -5.73 -8.04 6.20
C ALA A 139 -5.11 -9.45 6.08
N GLY A 140 -4.23 -9.77 7.02
CA GLY A 140 -3.45 -11.01 7.03
C GLY A 140 -2.13 -10.97 6.24
N GLU A 141 -1.85 -9.92 5.46
CA GLU A 141 -0.54 -9.78 4.82
C GLU A 141 0.55 -9.51 5.85
N PRO A 142 1.73 -10.17 5.73
CA PRO A 142 2.86 -9.92 6.62
C PRO A 142 3.36 -8.48 6.50
N LEU A 143 3.55 -7.82 7.63
CA LEU A 143 4.13 -6.48 7.72
C LEU A 143 5.59 -6.52 8.15
N MET A 144 5.88 -7.28 9.21
CA MET A 144 7.22 -7.34 9.78
C MET A 144 7.40 -8.65 10.55
N SER A 145 8.59 -9.25 10.45
CA SER A 145 8.91 -10.51 11.14
C SER A 145 9.45 -10.28 12.55
N ALA A 146 9.22 -11.24 13.43
CA ALA A 146 9.82 -11.30 14.74
C ALA A 146 11.36 -11.16 14.67
N GLY A 147 11.95 -10.50 15.67
CA GLY A 147 13.38 -10.22 15.70
C GLY A 147 13.81 -8.99 14.90
N SER A 148 12.93 -8.37 14.14
CA SER A 148 13.22 -7.13 13.43
C SER A 148 13.27 -5.92 14.37
N ILE A 149 14.22 -5.03 14.16
CA ILE A 149 14.27 -3.72 14.85
C ILE A 149 13.33 -2.77 14.13
N ILE A 150 12.41 -2.17 14.88
CA ILE A 150 11.46 -1.18 14.36
C ILE A 150 12.20 0.14 14.11
N ARG A 151 12.18 0.61 12.87
CA ARG A 151 12.81 1.87 12.43
C ARG A 151 11.76 2.98 12.30
N PRO A 152 12.14 4.25 12.34
CA PRO A 152 11.21 5.36 12.10
C PRO A 152 10.45 5.25 10.78
N THR A 153 11.10 4.71 9.73
CA THR A 153 10.49 4.49 8.41
C THR A 153 9.42 3.41 8.39
N ASP A 154 9.39 2.52 9.37
CA ASP A 154 8.45 1.41 9.43
C ASP A 154 7.11 1.83 10.07
N LEU A 155 7.12 2.93 10.87
CA LEU A 155 5.93 3.38 11.62
C LEU A 155 4.71 3.64 10.73
N ALA A 156 4.89 4.26 9.57
CA ALA A 156 3.78 4.54 8.65
C ALA A 156 3.13 3.24 8.15
N ALA A 157 3.94 2.26 7.74
CA ALA A 157 3.43 0.96 7.27
C ALA A 157 2.75 0.19 8.41
N LEU A 158 3.33 0.23 9.61
CA LEU A 158 2.75 -0.40 10.80
C LEU A 158 1.40 0.23 11.18
N ALA A 159 1.32 1.58 11.21
CA ALA A 159 0.07 2.30 11.45
C ALA A 159 -1.00 1.97 10.39
N MET A 160 -0.63 2.00 9.11
CA MET A 160 -1.53 1.61 8.01
C MET A 160 -2.02 0.16 8.17
N GLY A 161 -1.18 -0.72 8.66
CA GLY A 161 -1.49 -2.11 8.95
C GLY A 161 -2.34 -2.33 10.21
N GLY A 162 -2.60 -1.27 11.00
CA GLY A 162 -3.46 -1.32 12.18
C GLY A 162 -2.72 -1.48 13.51
N ALA A 163 -1.39 -1.32 13.54
CA ALA A 163 -0.66 -1.20 14.79
C ALA A 163 -0.96 0.16 15.45
N THR A 164 -1.14 0.18 16.77
CA THR A 164 -1.52 1.36 17.57
C THR A 164 -0.56 1.59 18.71
#